data_2f8d87212b525479d6f9b0f3a2a3c12d
#
_entry.id   2f8d87212b525479d6f9b0f3a2a3c12d
#
_cell.length_a   1.000
_cell.length_b   1.000
_cell.length_c   1.000
_cell.angle_alpha   90.00
_cell.angle_beta   90.00
_cell.angle_gamma   90.00
#
_symmetry.space_group_name_H-M   'P 1'
#
loop_
_entity.id
_entity.type
_entity.pdbx_description
1 polymer ?
#
loop_
_entity_poly.entity_id
_entity_poly.type
_entity_poly.pdbx_seq_one_letter_code
_entity_poly.pdbx_strand_id
1 'polypeptide(L)'
;MTDEEISNLTTIDAFIQRKQPFAVYRIPGEKVPRLLTQAEGAVRLIYDLKELNGQRGFVIAPFQVSETCPVVLIQPDQWGQPLPIDNDTAEEREVALRMQGQESFLTSSTEEYASCFHTFINALRDNTFDKLVLSRHLTIDKVSGFSPLSIFRAACRRYIHSYICLLYTSDAA
;
A
#
# COMPACT_ATOMS: atom_id res chain seq x y z
N MET A 1 30.14 6.17 8.72
CA MET A 1 28.72 6.49 8.92
C MET A 1 28.59 7.11 10.28
N THR A 2 28.16 8.35 10.34
CA THR A 2 27.95 9.08 11.60
C THR A 2 26.59 8.70 12.20
N ASP A 3 26.40 8.89 13.50
CA ASP A 3 25.13 8.62 14.18
C ASP A 3 23.96 9.41 13.58
N GLU A 4 24.23 10.55 12.94
CA GLU A 4 23.25 11.33 12.17
C GLU A 4 22.82 10.63 10.85
N GLU A 5 23.73 9.95 10.17
CA GLU A 5 23.36 9.14 8.98
C GLU A 5 22.56 7.90 9.36
N ILE A 6 22.80 7.34 10.55
CA ILE A 6 22.02 6.21 11.09
C ILE A 6 20.62 6.67 11.52
N SER A 7 20.48 7.86 12.07
CA SER A 7 19.18 8.45 12.45
C SER A 7 18.29 8.75 11.23
N ASN A 8 18.88 9.09 10.08
CA ASN A 8 18.15 9.28 8.82
C ASN A 8 17.84 7.96 8.09
N LEU A 9 18.46 6.85 8.50
CA LEU A 9 18.27 5.52 7.92
C LEU A 9 17.03 4.76 8.45
N THR A 10 16.24 5.34 9.32
CA THR A 10 14.91 4.85 9.70
C THR A 10 13.84 5.22 8.68
N THR A 11 14.24 5.64 7.50
CA THR A 11 13.30 5.90 6.42
C THR A 11 12.91 4.59 5.75
N ILE A 12 11.66 4.48 5.35
CA ILE A 12 11.11 3.35 4.59
C ILE A 12 11.92 3.08 3.33
N ASP A 13 12.49 4.12 2.72
CA ASP A 13 13.37 4.02 1.55
C ASP A 13 14.64 3.20 1.85
N ALA A 14 15.17 3.25 3.06
CA ALA A 14 16.31 2.43 3.46
C ALA A 14 15.95 0.93 3.55
N PHE A 15 14.74 0.58 4.00
CA PHE A 15 14.26 -0.80 3.99
C PHE A 15 14.09 -1.31 2.55
N ILE A 16 13.55 -0.50 1.64
CA ILE A 16 13.43 -0.84 0.22
C ILE A 16 14.80 -1.07 -0.41
N GLN A 17 15.76 -0.18 -0.16
CA GLN A 17 17.14 -0.32 -0.68
C GLN A 17 17.82 -1.59 -0.18
N ARG A 18 17.57 -1.98 1.07
CA ARG A 18 18.11 -3.21 1.68
C ARG A 18 17.32 -4.45 1.30
N LYS A 19 16.25 -4.33 0.52
CA LYS A 19 15.31 -5.39 0.19
C LYS A 19 14.73 -6.07 1.45
N GLN A 20 14.53 -5.31 2.50
CA GLN A 20 14.05 -5.79 3.78
C GLN A 20 12.52 -5.70 3.81
N PRO A 21 11.81 -6.81 4.05
CA PRO A 21 10.35 -6.81 4.14
C PRO A 21 9.85 -5.97 5.31
N PHE A 22 8.80 -5.19 5.05
CA PHE A 22 8.13 -4.39 6.07
C PHE A 22 6.66 -4.20 5.78
N ALA A 23 5.90 -3.84 6.80
CA ALA A 23 4.58 -3.26 6.66
C ALA A 23 4.46 -2.02 7.56
N VAL A 24 3.92 -0.95 6.98
CA VAL A 24 3.47 0.22 7.72
C VAL A 24 1.97 0.29 7.59
N TYR A 25 1.26 0.43 8.70
CA TYR A 25 -0.18 0.50 8.66
C TYR A 25 -0.73 1.46 9.71
N ARG A 26 -1.88 2.02 9.41
CA ARG A 26 -2.66 2.83 10.34
C ARG A 26 -4.09 2.28 10.41
N ILE A 27 -4.51 1.97 11.61
CA ILE A 27 -5.88 1.52 11.91
C ILE A 27 -6.84 2.73 11.83
N PRO A 28 -8.10 2.54 11.38
CA PRO A 28 -9.09 3.61 11.37
C PRO A 28 -9.22 4.30 12.73
N GLY A 29 -9.17 5.64 12.74
CA GLY A 29 -9.25 6.45 13.95
C GLY A 29 -7.97 6.57 14.77
N GLU A 30 -6.94 5.77 14.53
CA GLU A 30 -5.63 5.96 15.16
C GLU A 30 -4.86 7.12 14.49
N LYS A 31 -4.12 7.87 15.29
CA LYS A 31 -3.31 9.00 14.80
C LYS A 31 -1.92 8.56 14.35
N VAL A 32 -1.35 7.55 15.01
CA VAL A 32 0.03 7.13 14.80
C VAL A 32 0.06 5.80 14.06
N PRO A 33 0.65 5.74 12.87
CA PRO A 33 0.90 4.48 12.18
C PRO A 33 1.89 3.61 12.93
N ARG A 34 1.85 2.34 12.64
CA ARG A 34 2.74 1.31 13.19
C ARG A 34 3.58 0.71 12.10
N LEU A 35 4.88 0.59 12.37
CA LEU A 35 5.86 -0.08 11.52
C LEU A 35 6.15 -1.46 12.10
N LEU A 36 6.22 -2.45 11.25
CA LEU A 36 6.81 -3.75 11.53
C LEU A 36 7.82 -4.11 10.45
N THR A 37 8.92 -4.71 10.84
CA THR A 37 10.02 -5.07 9.94
C THR A 37 10.46 -6.50 10.18
N GLN A 38 10.86 -7.17 9.10
CA GLN A 38 11.51 -8.46 9.15
C GLN A 38 12.97 -8.25 8.72
N ALA A 39 13.92 -8.37 9.67
CA ALA A 39 15.32 -8.07 9.42
C ALA A 39 16.00 -9.17 8.61
N GLU A 40 15.63 -10.42 8.84
CA GLU A 40 16.28 -11.58 8.24
C GLU A 40 15.26 -12.50 7.54
N GLY A 41 15.74 -13.15 6.48
CA GLY A 41 14.99 -14.13 5.72
C GLY A 41 13.99 -13.53 4.73
N ALA A 42 13.52 -14.38 3.84
CA ALA A 42 12.44 -14.07 2.90
C ALA A 42 11.08 -14.14 3.60
N VAL A 43 10.10 -13.43 3.05
CA VAL A 43 8.70 -13.60 3.45
C VAL A 43 8.26 -15.05 3.22
N ARG A 44 7.37 -15.55 4.07
CA ARG A 44 6.84 -16.90 3.90
C ARG A 44 5.65 -16.88 2.95
N LEU A 45 5.72 -17.70 1.90
CA LEU A 45 4.61 -17.93 0.98
C LEU A 45 3.78 -19.11 1.49
N ILE A 46 2.47 -18.94 1.55
CA ILE A 46 1.53 -19.90 2.12
C ILE A 46 0.45 -20.19 1.08
N TYR A 47 0.26 -21.45 0.80
CA TYR A 47 -0.68 -21.95 -0.21
C TYR A 47 -1.92 -22.62 0.41
N ASP A 48 -1.83 -23.10 1.65
CA ASP A 48 -2.98 -23.58 2.43
C ASP A 48 -3.16 -22.67 3.66
N LEU A 49 -4.35 -22.07 3.79
CA LEU A 49 -4.69 -21.18 4.91
C LEU A 49 -4.54 -21.84 6.28
N LYS A 50 -4.59 -23.19 6.35
CA LYS A 50 -4.36 -23.93 7.60
C LYS A 50 -2.94 -23.74 8.15
N GLU A 51 -1.98 -23.43 7.28
CA GLU A 51 -0.61 -23.15 7.68
C GLU A 51 -0.47 -21.84 8.49
N LEU A 52 -1.47 -20.97 8.46
CA LEU A 52 -1.51 -19.77 9.28
C LEU A 52 -1.85 -20.05 10.75
N ASN A 53 -2.38 -21.25 11.06
CA ASN A 53 -2.75 -21.59 12.42
C ASN A 53 -1.53 -21.56 13.34
N GLY A 54 -1.64 -20.75 14.41
CA GLY A 54 -0.56 -20.58 15.39
C GLY A 54 0.59 -19.69 14.91
N GLN A 55 0.54 -19.14 13.68
CA GLN A 55 1.56 -18.21 13.20
C GLN A 55 1.31 -16.80 13.74
N ARG A 56 2.39 -16.07 13.94
CA ARG A 56 2.37 -14.64 14.27
C ARG A 56 3.02 -13.88 13.11
N GLY A 57 2.36 -12.83 12.63
CA GLY A 57 2.91 -12.06 11.52
C GLY A 57 1.90 -11.12 10.91
N PHE A 58 2.34 -10.40 9.91
CA PHE A 58 1.48 -9.57 9.06
C PHE A 58 1.13 -10.38 7.81
N VAL A 59 -0.16 -10.60 7.60
CA VAL A 59 -0.67 -11.45 6.52
C VAL A 59 -1.21 -10.59 5.39
N ILE A 60 -0.76 -10.88 4.18
CA ILE A 60 -1.27 -10.32 2.94
C ILE A 60 -1.92 -11.47 2.17
N ALA A 61 -3.24 -11.49 2.12
CA ALA A 61 -3.99 -12.56 1.48
C ALA A 61 -4.66 -12.06 0.19
N PRO A 62 -4.53 -12.79 -0.92
CA PRO A 62 -5.33 -12.55 -2.11
C PRO A 62 -6.79 -12.94 -1.86
N PHE A 63 -7.71 -12.50 -2.73
CA PHE A 63 -9.10 -12.94 -2.67
C PHE A 63 -9.22 -14.46 -2.85
N GLN A 64 -8.39 -15.03 -3.73
CA GLN A 64 -8.31 -16.46 -3.96
C GLN A 64 -6.83 -16.88 -3.98
N VAL A 65 -6.48 -17.82 -3.11
CA VAL A 65 -5.13 -18.39 -3.06
C VAL A 65 -4.92 -19.32 -4.27
N SER A 66 -3.77 -19.16 -4.93
CA SER A 66 -3.35 -20.00 -6.06
C SER A 66 -1.82 -20.17 -6.05
N GLU A 67 -1.31 -21.03 -6.92
CA GLU A 67 0.15 -21.21 -7.08
C GLU A 67 0.86 -19.92 -7.52
N THR A 68 0.20 -19.08 -8.31
CA THR A 68 0.72 -17.79 -8.79
C THR A 68 0.39 -16.62 -7.87
N CYS A 69 -0.51 -16.82 -6.90
CA CYS A 69 -0.95 -15.78 -5.99
C CYS A 69 -1.12 -16.35 -4.57
N PRO A 70 -0.02 -16.66 -3.87
CA PRO A 70 -0.04 -17.18 -2.51
C PRO A 70 -0.39 -16.10 -1.49
N VAL A 71 -0.71 -16.54 -0.27
CA VAL A 71 -0.68 -15.65 0.90
C VAL A 71 0.76 -15.36 1.26
N VAL A 72 1.06 -14.09 1.53
CA VAL A 72 2.37 -13.66 2.02
C VAL A 72 2.30 -13.40 3.52
N LEU A 73 3.18 -14.01 4.27
CA LEU A 73 3.35 -13.80 5.70
C LEU A 73 4.69 -13.13 5.97
N ILE A 74 4.65 -11.89 6.47
CA ILE A 74 5.81 -11.20 7.03
C ILE A 74 5.87 -11.57 8.52
N GLN A 75 6.99 -12.14 8.95
CA GLN A 75 7.23 -12.53 10.35
C GLN A 75 8.18 -11.53 11.00
N PRO A 76 7.65 -10.46 11.62
CA PRO A 76 8.48 -9.35 12.06
C PRO A 76 9.28 -9.68 13.32
N ASP A 77 10.52 -9.22 13.32
CA ASP A 77 11.39 -9.21 14.50
C ASP A 77 11.03 -8.03 15.42
N GLN A 78 10.52 -6.95 14.81
CA GLN A 78 10.10 -5.76 15.53
C GLN A 78 8.63 -5.43 15.22
N TRP A 79 7.85 -5.28 16.27
CA TRP A 79 6.41 -5.03 16.21
C TRP A 79 6.04 -3.62 16.65
N GLY A 80 5.17 -2.98 15.84
CA GLY A 80 4.40 -1.84 16.30
C GLY A 80 5.21 -0.62 16.67
N GLN A 81 6.41 -0.46 16.11
CA GLN A 81 7.18 0.77 16.28
C GLN A 81 6.36 1.95 15.78
N PRO A 82 6.13 2.99 16.60
CA PRO A 82 5.39 4.16 16.15
C PRO A 82 6.15 4.88 15.04
N LEU A 83 5.46 5.18 13.94
CA LEU A 83 6.01 5.97 12.84
C LEU A 83 5.35 7.36 12.85
N PRO A 84 6.06 8.44 13.24
CA PRO A 84 5.49 9.78 13.21
C PRO A 84 5.07 10.18 11.79
N ILE A 85 3.87 10.75 11.66
CA ILE A 85 3.34 11.20 10.35
C ILE A 85 3.73 12.66 10.04
N ASP A 86 4.11 13.43 11.05
CA ASP A 86 4.11 14.90 10.99
C ASP A 86 5.33 15.53 10.33
N ASN A 87 6.32 14.74 9.92
CA ASN A 87 7.59 15.24 9.39
C ASN A 87 7.69 15.09 7.87
N ASP A 88 6.73 15.67 7.11
CA ASP A 88 6.95 15.82 5.67
C ASP A 88 8.03 16.87 5.43
N THR A 89 9.04 16.52 4.68
CA THR A 89 10.00 17.50 4.16
C THR A 89 9.30 18.39 3.12
N ALA A 90 9.87 19.58 2.88
CA ALA A 90 9.37 20.48 1.83
C ALA A 90 9.36 19.78 0.45
N GLU A 91 10.35 18.95 0.18
CA GLU A 91 10.49 18.14 -1.03
C GLU A 91 9.36 17.10 -1.18
N GLU A 92 8.99 16.40 -0.10
CA GLU A 92 7.88 15.43 -0.13
C GLU A 92 6.54 16.13 -0.42
N ARG A 93 6.33 17.35 0.08
CA ARG A 93 5.13 18.14 -0.22
C ARG A 93 5.10 18.58 -1.69
N GLU A 94 6.24 18.99 -2.26
CA GLU A 94 6.34 19.37 -3.66
C GLU A 94 6.07 18.18 -4.59
N VAL A 95 6.61 17.00 -4.30
CA VAL A 95 6.35 15.77 -5.05
C VAL A 95 4.87 15.40 -5.02
N ALA A 96 4.23 15.48 -3.83
CA ALA A 96 2.80 15.22 -3.69
C ALA A 96 1.94 16.19 -4.53
N LEU A 97 2.33 17.47 -4.60
CA LEU A 97 1.67 18.48 -5.43
C LEU A 97 1.86 18.21 -6.93
N ARG A 98 3.05 17.80 -7.35
CA ARG A 98 3.32 17.43 -8.76
C ARG A 98 2.50 16.23 -9.21
N MET A 99 2.30 15.24 -8.33
CA MET A 99 1.46 14.07 -8.63
C MET A 99 -0.02 14.44 -8.76
N GLN A 100 -0.53 15.42 -8.00
CA GLN A 100 -1.89 15.91 -8.14
C GLN A 100 -2.13 16.63 -9.48
N GLY A 101 -1.10 17.25 -10.06
CA GLY A 101 -1.19 17.92 -11.37
C GLY A 101 -1.18 16.97 -12.58
N GLN A 102 -0.96 15.68 -12.40
CA GLN A 102 -0.96 14.70 -13.49
C GLN A 102 -2.36 14.13 -13.83
N GLU A 103 -3.43 14.72 -13.34
CA GLU A 103 -4.81 14.32 -13.68
C GLU A 103 -5.15 14.40 -15.18
N SER A 104 -4.29 15.02 -16.01
CA SER A 104 -4.51 15.11 -17.45
C SER A 104 -4.38 13.78 -18.23
N PHE A 105 -3.81 12.73 -17.62
CA PHE A 105 -3.75 11.40 -18.22
C PHE A 105 -5.03 10.57 -18.07
N LEU A 106 -6.05 11.13 -17.42
CA LEU A 106 -7.31 10.44 -17.13
C LEU A 106 -8.28 10.39 -18.32
N THR A 107 -8.02 11.06 -19.43
CA THR A 107 -9.04 11.33 -20.46
C THR A 107 -9.44 10.07 -21.24
N SER A 108 -8.51 9.24 -21.69
CA SER A 108 -8.85 8.02 -22.45
C SER A 108 -9.49 6.91 -21.60
N SER A 109 -9.03 6.75 -20.34
CA SER A 109 -9.60 5.78 -19.41
C SER A 109 -10.97 6.22 -18.84
N THR A 110 -11.33 7.49 -18.98
CA THR A 110 -12.61 8.03 -18.47
C THR A 110 -13.77 7.64 -19.35
N GLU A 111 -13.60 7.62 -20.68
CA GLU A 111 -14.64 7.23 -21.64
C GLU A 111 -14.96 5.73 -21.56
N GLU A 112 -13.91 4.89 -21.50
CA GLU A 112 -14.08 3.45 -21.32
C GLU A 112 -14.78 3.12 -19.98
N TYR A 113 -14.33 3.78 -18.90
CA TYR A 113 -14.98 3.64 -17.60
C TYR A 113 -16.43 4.09 -17.62
N ALA A 114 -16.75 5.22 -18.27
CA ALA A 114 -18.10 5.72 -18.40
C ALA A 114 -19.01 4.75 -19.17
N SER A 115 -18.51 4.15 -20.26
CA SER A 115 -19.21 3.12 -21.01
C SER A 115 -19.52 1.89 -20.18
N CYS A 116 -18.52 1.36 -19.47
CA CYS A 116 -18.72 0.26 -18.53
C CYS A 116 -19.71 0.61 -17.42
N PHE A 117 -19.60 1.82 -16.86
CA PHE A 117 -20.49 2.30 -15.82
C PHE A 117 -21.95 2.34 -16.29
N HIS A 118 -22.21 2.82 -17.51
CA HIS A 118 -23.55 2.82 -18.08
C HIS A 118 -24.13 1.40 -18.23
N THR A 119 -23.30 0.45 -18.67
CA THR A 119 -23.71 -0.97 -18.76
C THR A 119 -24.10 -1.54 -17.39
N PHE A 120 -23.28 -1.27 -16.37
CA PHE A 120 -23.54 -1.72 -15.00
C PHE A 120 -24.80 -1.09 -14.40
N ILE A 121 -25.00 0.21 -14.59
CA ILE A 121 -26.17 0.93 -14.09
C ILE A 121 -27.45 0.43 -14.75
N ASN A 122 -27.44 0.12 -16.04
CA ASN A 122 -28.61 -0.43 -16.71
C ASN A 122 -28.97 -1.81 -16.14
N ALA A 123 -27.99 -2.70 -15.93
CA ALA A 123 -28.22 -4.01 -15.32
C ALA A 123 -28.80 -3.93 -13.90
N LEU A 124 -28.40 -2.91 -13.11
CA LEU A 124 -28.99 -2.63 -11.80
C LEU A 124 -30.42 -2.08 -11.90
N ARG A 125 -30.68 -1.18 -12.84
CA ARG A 125 -32.04 -0.60 -13.05
C ARG A 125 -33.05 -1.65 -13.53
N ASP A 126 -32.58 -2.58 -14.35
CA ASP A 126 -33.37 -3.70 -14.86
C ASP A 126 -33.55 -4.83 -13.83
N ASN A 127 -33.04 -4.64 -12.59
CA ASN A 127 -33.05 -5.65 -11.53
C ASN A 127 -32.43 -6.99 -11.92
N THR A 128 -31.49 -6.99 -12.87
CA THR A 128 -30.71 -8.18 -13.24
C THR A 128 -29.76 -8.57 -12.13
N PHE A 129 -29.24 -7.57 -11.41
CA PHE A 129 -28.36 -7.73 -10.24
C PHE A 129 -28.75 -6.75 -9.14
N ASP A 130 -28.61 -7.19 -7.88
CA ASP A 130 -28.83 -6.33 -6.71
C ASP A 130 -27.64 -5.40 -6.43
N LYS A 131 -26.44 -5.86 -6.78
CA LYS A 131 -25.18 -5.14 -6.57
C LYS A 131 -24.14 -5.53 -7.60
N LEU A 132 -23.47 -4.52 -8.15
CA LEU A 132 -22.29 -4.69 -9.00
C LEU A 132 -21.16 -3.79 -8.49
N VAL A 133 -19.92 -4.25 -8.63
CA VAL A 133 -18.73 -3.47 -8.31
C VAL A 133 -17.92 -3.27 -9.58
N LEU A 134 -17.78 -2.02 -10.00
CA LEU A 134 -16.93 -1.63 -11.11
C LEU A 134 -15.61 -1.11 -10.58
N SER A 135 -14.50 -1.69 -11.04
CA SER A 135 -13.15 -1.23 -10.73
C SER A 135 -12.41 -0.84 -12.00
N ARG A 136 -11.41 0.02 -11.87
CA ARG A 136 -10.49 0.35 -12.95
C ARG A 136 -9.07 0.30 -12.46
N HIS A 137 -8.16 0.02 -13.36
CA HIS A 137 -6.72 0.09 -13.15
C HIS A 137 -6.19 1.35 -13.85
N LEU A 138 -5.27 2.06 -13.17
CA LEU A 138 -4.63 3.25 -13.68
C LEU A 138 -3.12 3.15 -13.43
N THR A 139 -2.33 3.29 -14.50
CA THR A 139 -0.87 3.35 -14.41
C THR A 139 -0.44 4.81 -14.42
N ILE A 140 0.40 5.20 -13.46
CA ILE A 140 0.95 6.54 -13.34
C ILE A 140 2.47 6.43 -13.30
N ASP A 141 3.15 7.23 -14.12
CA ASP A 141 4.61 7.29 -14.13
C ASP A 141 5.14 7.90 -12.84
N LYS A 142 6.20 7.32 -12.30
CA LYS A 142 6.86 7.86 -11.12
C LYS A 142 7.59 9.15 -11.49
N VAL A 143 7.33 10.21 -10.74
CA VAL A 143 8.12 11.45 -10.83
C VAL A 143 9.44 11.30 -10.06
N SER A 144 10.46 12.08 -10.45
CA SER A 144 11.72 12.15 -9.70
C SER A 144 11.46 12.61 -8.27
N GLY A 145 12.10 11.96 -7.28
CA GLY A 145 11.88 12.21 -5.86
C GLY A 145 10.64 11.54 -5.27
N PHE A 146 9.98 10.65 -6.01
CA PHE A 146 8.86 9.87 -5.49
C PHE A 146 9.28 9.04 -4.28
N SER A 147 8.56 9.21 -3.16
CA SER A 147 8.68 8.39 -1.96
C SER A 147 7.34 7.71 -1.64
N PRO A 148 7.31 6.36 -1.51
CA PRO A 148 6.12 5.65 -1.07
C PRO A 148 5.62 6.11 0.31
N LEU A 149 6.55 6.53 1.19
CA LEU A 149 6.22 7.03 2.53
C LEU A 149 5.43 8.33 2.47
N SER A 150 5.75 9.25 1.55
CA SER A 150 5.01 10.52 1.43
C SER A 150 3.58 10.29 0.97
N ILE A 151 3.34 9.32 0.06
CA ILE A 151 1.98 8.93 -0.33
C ILE A 151 1.23 8.29 0.84
N PHE A 152 1.87 7.38 1.58
CA PHE A 152 1.27 6.78 2.76
C PHE A 152 0.85 7.85 3.78
N ARG A 153 1.72 8.82 4.07
CA ARG A 153 1.43 9.94 4.96
C ARG A 153 0.26 10.79 4.46
N ALA A 154 0.26 11.14 3.18
CA ALA A 154 -0.84 11.89 2.57
C ALA A 154 -2.18 11.13 2.66
N ALA A 155 -2.18 9.83 2.40
CA ALA A 155 -3.35 8.97 2.54
C ALA A 155 -3.84 8.90 4.00
N CYS A 156 -2.92 8.79 4.98
CA CYS A 156 -3.26 8.81 6.39
C CYS A 156 -3.94 10.11 6.82
N ARG A 157 -3.49 11.26 6.31
CA ARG A 157 -4.12 12.56 6.60
C ARG A 157 -5.49 12.69 5.96
N ARG A 158 -5.64 12.20 4.72
CA ARG A 158 -6.89 12.35 3.97
C ARG A 158 -7.99 11.39 4.41
N TYR A 159 -7.64 10.15 4.73
CA TYR A 159 -8.60 9.06 4.97
C TYR A 159 -8.58 8.57 6.40
N ILE A 160 -8.94 9.44 7.36
CA ILE A 160 -8.85 9.19 8.80
C ILE A 160 -9.65 7.97 9.28
N HIS A 161 -10.72 7.62 8.58
CA HIS A 161 -11.60 6.48 8.90
C HIS A 161 -11.28 5.21 8.12
N SER A 162 -10.19 5.21 7.33
CA SER A 162 -9.79 4.05 6.53
C SER A 162 -8.57 3.37 7.11
N TYR A 163 -8.46 2.05 6.89
CA TYR A 163 -7.22 1.32 7.08
C TYR A 163 -6.27 1.68 5.93
N ILE A 164 -5.10 2.18 6.28
CA ILE A 164 -4.06 2.55 5.31
C ILE A 164 -2.86 1.65 5.54
N CYS A 165 -2.34 1.08 4.47
CA CYS A 165 -1.20 0.19 4.54
C CYS A 165 -0.21 0.44 3.40
N LEU A 166 1.08 0.40 3.72
CA LEU A 166 2.20 0.37 2.79
C LEU A 166 3.01 -0.89 3.07
N LEU A 167 3.19 -1.71 2.06
CA LEU A 167 3.84 -3.01 2.15
C LEU A 167 5.02 -3.07 1.21
N TYR A 168 6.06 -3.76 1.64
CA TYR A 168 7.18 -4.17 0.80
C TYR A 168 7.54 -5.62 1.13
N THR A 169 7.59 -6.44 0.09
CA THR A 169 8.10 -7.81 0.13
C THR A 169 9.24 -7.89 -0.87
N SER A 170 10.40 -8.37 -0.50
CA SER A 170 11.60 -8.37 -1.34
C SER A 170 11.44 -9.02 -2.73
N ASP A 171 10.39 -9.82 -2.91
CA ASP A 171 10.12 -10.61 -4.11
C ASP A 171 8.98 -10.04 -4.98
N ALA A 172 8.52 -8.82 -4.70
CA ALA A 172 7.57 -8.11 -5.55
C ALA A 172 8.32 -7.50 -6.75
N ALA A 173 8.72 -8.34 -7.71
CA ALA A 173 9.20 -7.96 -9.02
C ALA A 173 8.10 -8.18 -10.06
#